data_1a7415c8c28a251d20dce38cce218dd7
#
_entry.id   1a7415c8c28a251d20dce38cce218dd7
#
_cell.length_a   1.000
_cell.length_b   1.000
_cell.length_c   1.000
_cell.angle_alpha   90.00
_cell.angle_beta   90.00
_cell.angle_gamma   90.00
#
_symmetry.space_group_name_H-M   'P 1'
#
loop_
_entity.id
_entity.type
_entity.pdbx_description
1 polymer ?
#
loop_
_entity_poly.entity_id
_entity_poly.type
_entity_poly.pdbx_seq_one_letter_code
_entity_poly.pdbx_strand_id
1 'polypeptide(L)'
;MKLFFKKLVLALFLSSPLCTIAADWKAGNDIYTKTNYASVLPLKFRSVTINYSELKNTLALAPVADFYASAKSKGLLLSLPIPNGGFEKFNIIETPMMEPALALKYPSIKTYTGVSLENPNHAVKIDIGNLGFHAIIFSDEGRIFIDPVSSKNQNNYFVFYAKDMPIDQQPSFECMTVADDEFLKENQNRLEEYYQNRQGIEIVYRTYRMAIACTIEYALASTGLSNPTKADVLSRMVTTINRVNGLYERENAVHFNIIAKTDTLIFLSGTDPYTNESGATMLGENQATINARIGNLNYDIGHAFSTGPGGIASLASVCVTGRKAQGVTGLPSPIGDVFDLDFLSHELGHQFSANHTFNSVTGGCAGNRNGSTAYEPGGGTTIMGYTTQCGADQITNVPDRLFHASALDEMFAFMYTSSGNSCPIKVPTGNFQPIVNAGLDYKIPLNTPFQLTGSAYDPDGDSLLFNWEEMDLGPEGGPNNPVGNA
;
A
#
# COMPACT_ATOMS: atom_id res chain seq x y z
N MET A 1 18.60 -13.60 -70.16
CA MET A 1 19.35 -14.34 -69.16
C MET A 1 19.90 -13.32 -68.16
N LYS A 2 19.14 -13.00 -67.08
CA LYS A 2 19.56 -12.05 -66.05
C LYS A 2 19.78 -12.82 -64.74
N LEU A 3 21.03 -12.87 -64.26
CA LEU A 3 21.43 -13.46 -63.02
C LEU A 3 21.03 -12.48 -61.88
N PHE A 4 20.20 -12.94 -60.93
CA PHE A 4 19.95 -12.27 -59.68
C PHE A 4 20.91 -12.81 -58.59
N PHE A 5 21.87 -11.98 -58.18
CA PHE A 5 22.66 -12.23 -56.97
C PHE A 5 21.81 -11.89 -55.72
N LYS A 6 21.40 -12.90 -54.96
CA LYS A 6 20.87 -12.71 -53.59
C LYS A 6 22.06 -12.51 -52.65
N LYS A 7 22.20 -11.27 -52.12
CA LYS A 7 23.07 -10.99 -50.98
C LYS A 7 22.41 -11.55 -49.72
N LEU A 8 22.99 -12.60 -49.17
CA LEU A 8 22.66 -13.13 -47.85
C LEU A 8 23.28 -12.18 -46.81
N VAL A 9 22.46 -11.32 -46.16
CA VAL A 9 22.89 -10.54 -45.03
C VAL A 9 22.75 -11.44 -43.79
N LEU A 10 23.89 -11.98 -43.34
CA LEU A 10 23.98 -12.69 -42.06
C LEU A 10 23.94 -11.66 -40.95
N ALA A 11 22.76 -11.44 -40.34
CA ALA A 11 22.64 -10.66 -39.14
C ALA A 11 23.23 -11.47 -37.97
N LEU A 12 24.48 -11.15 -37.60
CA LEU A 12 25.03 -11.59 -36.32
C LEU A 12 24.20 -10.92 -35.21
N PHE A 13 23.27 -11.65 -34.59
CA PHE A 13 22.75 -11.32 -33.29
C PHE A 13 23.89 -11.52 -32.28
N LEU A 14 24.58 -10.46 -31.97
CA LEU A 14 25.40 -10.37 -30.76
C LEU A 14 24.44 -10.45 -29.55
N SER A 15 24.21 -11.66 -29.09
CA SER A 15 23.67 -11.87 -27.73
C SER A 15 24.74 -11.42 -26.75
N SER A 16 24.70 -10.13 -26.37
CA SER A 16 25.42 -9.71 -25.18
C SER A 16 24.93 -10.57 -24.01
N PRO A 17 25.80 -11.23 -23.24
CA PRO A 17 25.37 -11.97 -22.08
C PRO A 17 24.64 -10.98 -21.17
N LEU A 18 23.41 -11.29 -20.77
CA LEU A 18 22.73 -10.66 -19.68
C LEU A 18 23.61 -10.86 -18.44
N CYS A 19 24.39 -9.85 -18.08
CA CYS A 19 25.18 -9.88 -16.86
C CYS A 19 24.18 -9.86 -15.70
N THR A 20 23.86 -11.03 -15.18
CA THR A 20 23.14 -11.17 -13.91
C THR A 20 24.09 -10.68 -12.84
N ILE A 21 23.92 -9.44 -12.38
CA ILE A 21 24.60 -8.96 -11.20
C ILE A 21 23.83 -9.56 -10.03
N ALA A 22 24.28 -10.72 -9.57
CA ALA A 22 23.74 -11.32 -8.36
C ALA A 22 24.14 -10.43 -7.18
N ALA A 23 23.17 -9.87 -6.49
CA ALA A 23 23.40 -9.33 -5.15
C ALA A 23 23.91 -10.50 -4.29
N ASP A 24 25.10 -10.36 -3.69
CA ASP A 24 25.79 -11.45 -2.99
C ASP A 24 25.22 -11.63 -1.58
N TRP A 25 23.98 -12.11 -1.53
CA TRP A 25 23.30 -12.48 -0.28
C TRP A 25 23.90 -13.73 0.33
N LYS A 26 24.29 -13.66 1.60
CA LYS A 26 24.86 -14.78 2.35
C LYS A 26 23.93 -15.18 3.49
N ALA A 27 24.05 -16.40 3.98
CA ALA A 27 23.38 -16.81 5.21
C ALA A 27 23.84 -15.92 6.38
N GLY A 28 22.89 -15.43 7.15
CA GLY A 28 23.14 -14.67 8.37
C GLY A 28 23.26 -15.59 9.58
N ASN A 29 23.60 -15.01 10.73
CA ASN A 29 23.57 -15.73 12.01
C ASN A 29 22.17 -15.61 12.63
N ASP A 30 21.58 -16.72 13.05
CA ASP A 30 20.21 -16.77 13.62
C ASP A 30 20.12 -16.29 15.08
N ILE A 31 21.20 -15.73 15.65
CA ILE A 31 21.21 -15.26 17.03
C ILE A 31 20.86 -13.77 17.07
N TYR A 32 19.56 -13.48 17.04
CA TYR A 32 19.07 -12.12 17.25
C TYR A 32 18.19 -12.05 18.50
N THR A 33 18.64 -11.28 19.47
CA THR A 33 17.80 -10.81 20.59
C THR A 33 17.01 -9.60 20.13
N LYS A 34 15.89 -9.26 20.81
CA LYS A 34 15.08 -8.06 20.53
C LYS A 34 15.99 -6.88 20.22
N THR A 35 15.91 -6.38 19.00
CA THR A 35 16.75 -5.27 18.53
C THR A 35 16.01 -3.95 18.73
N ASN A 36 16.75 -2.84 18.81
CA ASN A 36 16.17 -1.50 18.97
C ASN A 36 15.37 -1.01 17.75
N TYR A 37 15.27 -1.81 16.70
CA TYR A 37 14.56 -1.43 15.47
C TYR A 37 13.21 -2.13 15.30
N ALA A 38 13.10 -3.40 15.71
CA ALA A 38 11.84 -4.12 15.65
C ALA A 38 11.35 -4.38 17.09
N SER A 39 10.26 -3.74 17.49
CA SER A 39 9.61 -4.04 18.77
C SER A 39 9.06 -5.46 18.81
N VAL A 40 8.79 -6.03 17.63
CA VAL A 40 8.24 -7.37 17.42
C VAL A 40 9.06 -8.11 16.36
N LEU A 41 9.53 -9.30 16.67
CA LEU A 41 10.23 -10.16 15.73
C LEU A 41 9.26 -11.13 15.06
N PRO A 42 9.44 -11.46 13.76
CA PRO A 42 8.68 -12.52 13.12
C PRO A 42 8.86 -13.85 13.84
N LEU A 43 7.81 -14.67 13.92
CA LEU A 43 7.84 -16.02 14.51
C LEU A 43 8.72 -16.98 13.69
N LYS A 44 8.73 -16.76 12.37
CA LYS A 44 9.59 -17.46 11.42
C LYS A 44 10.25 -16.46 10.48
N PHE A 45 11.53 -16.59 10.28
CA PHE A 45 12.29 -15.76 9.36
C PHE A 45 13.54 -16.48 8.88
N ARG A 46 14.05 -16.05 7.75
CA ARG A 46 15.39 -16.39 7.27
C ARG A 46 16.30 -15.21 7.52
N SER A 47 17.44 -15.45 8.16
CA SER A 47 18.47 -14.44 8.36
C SER A 47 19.43 -14.43 7.18
N VAL A 48 19.70 -13.25 6.63
CA VAL A 48 20.64 -13.06 5.52
C VAL A 48 21.51 -11.83 5.75
N THR A 49 22.68 -11.83 5.10
CA THR A 49 23.61 -10.70 5.12
C THR A 49 23.96 -10.27 3.70
N ILE A 50 24.21 -8.98 3.51
CA ILE A 50 24.70 -8.41 2.27
C ILE A 50 25.59 -7.21 2.56
N ASN A 51 26.54 -6.91 1.69
CA ASN A 51 27.24 -5.64 1.72
C ASN A 51 26.34 -4.54 1.17
N TYR A 52 25.78 -3.70 2.05
CA TYR A 52 24.83 -2.65 1.68
C TYR A 52 25.41 -1.63 0.70
N SER A 53 26.72 -1.33 0.83
CA SER A 53 27.36 -0.40 -0.12
C SER A 53 27.47 -0.98 -1.53
N GLU A 54 27.75 -2.25 -1.66
CA GLU A 54 27.76 -2.96 -2.96
C GLU A 54 26.35 -3.06 -3.54
N LEU A 55 25.35 -3.36 -2.71
CA LEU A 55 23.96 -3.40 -3.14
C LEU A 55 23.49 -2.04 -3.69
N LYS A 56 23.84 -0.93 -3.02
CA LYS A 56 23.55 0.43 -3.51
C LYS A 56 24.20 0.70 -4.86
N ASN A 57 25.46 0.30 -5.04
CA ASN A 57 26.16 0.47 -6.31
C ASN A 57 25.51 -0.35 -7.41
N THR A 58 25.04 -1.55 -7.09
CA THR A 58 24.29 -2.42 -8.01
C THR A 58 22.97 -1.77 -8.41
N LEU A 59 22.18 -1.33 -7.44
CA LEU A 59 20.88 -0.68 -7.68
C LEU A 59 21.01 0.62 -8.47
N ALA A 60 22.13 1.35 -8.32
CA ALA A 60 22.39 2.56 -9.10
C ALA A 60 22.54 2.31 -10.62
N LEU A 61 22.69 1.05 -11.05
CA LEU A 61 22.73 0.65 -12.45
C LEU A 61 21.32 0.44 -13.04
N ALA A 62 20.28 0.43 -12.20
CA ALA A 62 18.91 0.30 -12.67
C ALA A 62 18.53 1.51 -13.53
N PRO A 63 17.91 1.31 -14.71
CA PRO A 63 17.42 2.42 -15.50
C PRO A 63 16.31 3.15 -14.75
N VAL A 64 16.29 4.47 -14.88
CA VAL A 64 15.21 5.31 -14.36
C VAL A 64 14.07 5.30 -15.37
N ALA A 65 12.88 4.97 -14.93
CA ALA A 65 11.69 5.03 -15.76
C ALA A 65 10.46 5.39 -14.92
N ASP A 66 9.46 5.95 -15.59
CA ASP A 66 8.14 6.06 -15.01
C ASP A 66 7.55 4.66 -14.80
N PHE A 67 6.70 4.50 -13.80
CA PHE A 67 6.07 3.23 -13.44
C PHE A 67 5.46 2.48 -14.64
N TYR A 68 4.84 3.20 -15.58
CA TYR A 68 4.26 2.61 -16.81
C TYR A 68 5.25 2.01 -17.79
N ALA A 69 6.46 2.56 -17.84
CA ALA A 69 7.52 2.00 -18.67
C ALA A 69 8.04 0.68 -18.08
N SER A 70 7.71 0.36 -16.84
CA SER A 70 8.33 -0.71 -16.06
C SER A 70 8.10 -2.11 -16.62
N ALA A 71 6.88 -2.44 -17.00
CA ALA A 71 6.53 -3.79 -17.44
C ALA A 71 7.17 -4.19 -18.78
N LYS A 72 7.54 -3.21 -19.63
CA LYS A 72 8.10 -3.43 -20.98
C LYS A 72 9.57 -3.01 -21.09
N SER A 73 10.14 -2.40 -20.05
CA SER A 73 11.52 -1.89 -20.07
C SER A 73 12.51 -2.97 -19.63
N LYS A 74 13.66 -3.02 -20.31
CA LYS A 74 14.78 -3.84 -19.87
C LYS A 74 15.43 -3.19 -18.66
N GLY A 75 15.14 -3.73 -17.48
CA GLY A 75 15.68 -3.27 -16.20
C GLY A 75 16.97 -3.99 -15.80
N LEU A 76 17.37 -3.74 -14.55
CA LEU A 76 18.44 -4.44 -13.87
C LEU A 76 17.91 -5.80 -13.35
N LEU A 77 18.63 -6.88 -13.57
CA LEU A 77 18.31 -8.18 -12.98
C LEU A 77 18.85 -8.24 -11.55
N LEU A 78 17.97 -8.40 -10.59
CA LEU A 78 18.29 -8.50 -9.17
C LEU A 78 17.70 -9.79 -8.59
N SER A 79 18.53 -10.56 -7.88
CA SER A 79 18.08 -11.74 -7.13
C SER A 79 17.80 -11.34 -5.68
N LEU A 80 16.60 -11.63 -5.19
CA LEU A 80 16.17 -11.36 -3.82
C LEU A 80 15.92 -12.66 -3.06
N PRO A 81 16.32 -12.76 -1.78
CA PRO A 81 16.07 -13.94 -0.97
C PRO A 81 14.60 -14.10 -0.64
N ILE A 82 14.12 -15.35 -0.61
CA ILE A 82 12.76 -15.71 -0.15
C ILE A 82 12.82 -16.50 1.16
N PRO A 83 11.75 -16.49 1.99
CA PRO A 83 11.79 -17.08 3.34
C PRO A 83 12.09 -18.59 3.35
N ASN A 84 11.53 -19.33 2.40
CA ASN A 84 11.66 -20.80 2.32
C ASN A 84 13.02 -21.29 1.79
N GLY A 85 13.98 -20.36 1.60
CA GLY A 85 15.28 -20.64 0.99
C GLY A 85 15.27 -20.33 -0.51
N GLY A 86 16.46 -20.21 -1.10
CA GLY A 86 16.59 -19.83 -2.50
C GLY A 86 16.44 -18.32 -2.73
N PHE A 87 16.21 -17.96 -3.99
CA PHE A 87 16.14 -16.59 -4.48
C PHE A 87 15.14 -16.52 -5.62
N GLU A 88 14.47 -15.38 -5.74
CA GLU A 88 13.64 -15.05 -6.88
C GLU A 88 14.27 -13.89 -7.67
N LYS A 89 14.19 -13.93 -8.99
CA LYS A 89 14.81 -12.93 -9.88
C LYS A 89 13.78 -11.93 -10.36
N PHE A 90 14.13 -10.67 -10.20
CA PHE A 90 13.28 -9.54 -10.62
C PHE A 90 13.98 -8.69 -11.67
N ASN A 91 13.19 -8.18 -12.61
CA ASN A 91 13.58 -7.12 -13.53
C ASN A 91 13.26 -5.77 -12.87
N ILE A 92 14.28 -5.04 -12.39
CA ILE A 92 14.16 -3.86 -11.53
C ILE A 92 14.41 -2.58 -12.33
N ILE A 93 13.58 -1.58 -12.11
CA ILE A 93 13.80 -0.19 -12.56
C ILE A 93 13.76 0.77 -11.38
N GLU A 94 14.49 1.88 -11.46
CA GLU A 94 14.36 2.98 -10.52
C GLU A 94 13.07 3.75 -10.84
N THR A 95 12.16 3.84 -9.86
CA THR A 95 10.88 4.56 -9.97
C THR A 95 10.83 5.65 -8.88
N PRO A 96 11.35 6.86 -9.17
CA PRO A 96 11.36 7.94 -8.19
C PRO A 96 9.95 8.30 -7.74
N MET A 97 9.73 8.35 -6.42
CA MET A 97 8.47 8.75 -5.81
C MET A 97 8.56 10.05 -4.98
N MET A 98 9.67 10.75 -5.09
CA MET A 98 9.86 12.09 -4.54
C MET A 98 9.91 13.10 -5.67
N GLU A 99 9.28 14.28 -5.49
CA GLU A 99 9.45 15.37 -6.45
C GLU A 99 10.93 15.72 -6.63
N PRO A 100 11.36 16.14 -7.84
CA PRO A 100 12.77 16.28 -8.19
C PRO A 100 13.60 17.13 -7.21
N ALA A 101 13.03 18.21 -6.67
CA ALA A 101 13.75 19.08 -5.72
C ALA A 101 14.02 18.38 -4.37
N LEU A 102 13.12 17.50 -3.91
CA LEU A 102 13.33 16.69 -2.71
C LEU A 102 14.36 15.59 -2.98
N ALA A 103 14.24 14.90 -4.11
CA ALA A 103 15.18 13.85 -4.52
C ALA A 103 16.62 14.39 -4.67
N LEU A 104 16.80 15.59 -5.23
CA LEU A 104 18.12 16.27 -5.32
C LEU A 104 18.69 16.61 -3.95
N LYS A 105 17.85 16.95 -2.97
CA LYS A 105 18.27 17.28 -1.60
C LYS A 105 18.65 16.03 -0.80
N TYR A 106 18.02 14.89 -1.10
CA TYR A 106 18.22 13.60 -0.41
C TYR A 106 18.58 12.47 -1.40
N PRO A 107 19.69 12.58 -2.13
CA PRO A 107 20.01 11.69 -3.25
C PRO A 107 20.32 10.26 -2.85
N SER A 108 20.53 9.99 -1.55
CA SER A 108 20.72 8.64 -1.01
C SER A 108 19.43 7.84 -0.88
N ILE A 109 18.27 8.51 -0.93
CA ILE A 109 16.96 7.87 -0.81
C ILE A 109 16.43 7.62 -2.22
N LYS A 110 16.21 6.35 -2.55
CA LYS A 110 15.74 5.93 -3.87
C LYS A 110 14.73 4.80 -3.77
N THR A 111 13.84 4.71 -4.74
CA THR A 111 12.80 3.71 -4.84
C THR A 111 12.85 2.98 -6.17
N TYR A 112 12.47 1.70 -6.15
CA TYR A 112 12.51 0.83 -7.32
C TYR A 112 11.25 -0.04 -7.36
N THR A 113 10.87 -0.41 -8.56
CA THR A 113 9.80 -1.39 -8.81
C THR A 113 10.35 -2.51 -9.67
N GLY A 114 9.88 -3.73 -9.46
CA GLY A 114 10.28 -4.87 -10.29
C GLY A 114 9.18 -5.90 -10.45
N VAL A 115 9.29 -6.67 -11.52
CA VAL A 115 8.43 -7.81 -11.82
C VAL A 115 9.30 -9.06 -11.88
N SER A 116 8.81 -10.16 -11.33
CA SER A 116 9.52 -11.44 -11.33
C SER A 116 9.66 -12.00 -12.73
N LEU A 117 10.80 -12.62 -13.00
CA LEU A 117 11.04 -13.36 -14.26
C LEU A 117 10.45 -14.77 -14.23
N GLU A 118 10.15 -15.27 -13.03
CA GLU A 118 9.68 -16.64 -12.80
C GLU A 118 8.15 -16.69 -12.73
N ASN A 119 7.53 -15.64 -12.15
CA ASN A 119 6.09 -15.48 -12.08
C ASN A 119 5.68 -14.02 -12.33
N PRO A 120 5.07 -13.68 -13.47
CA PRO A 120 4.71 -12.29 -13.80
C PRO A 120 3.69 -11.66 -12.84
N ASN A 121 2.99 -12.45 -12.02
CA ASN A 121 2.09 -11.96 -10.99
C ASN A 121 2.83 -11.49 -9.73
N HIS A 122 4.12 -11.84 -9.58
CA HIS A 122 4.93 -11.37 -8.47
C HIS A 122 5.57 -10.02 -8.80
N ALA A 123 5.32 -9.05 -7.95
CA ALA A 123 5.90 -7.71 -8.03
C ALA A 123 6.69 -7.37 -6.77
N VAL A 124 7.69 -6.51 -6.90
CA VAL A 124 8.48 -6.03 -5.77
C VAL A 124 8.54 -4.52 -5.75
N LYS A 125 8.42 -3.94 -4.55
CA LYS A 125 8.78 -2.56 -4.25
C LYS A 125 10.01 -2.56 -3.37
N ILE A 126 11.00 -1.75 -3.75
CA ILE A 126 12.28 -1.63 -3.05
C ILE A 126 12.53 -0.16 -2.74
N ASP A 127 13.09 0.11 -1.57
CA ASP A 127 13.69 1.40 -1.27
C ASP A 127 15.05 1.22 -0.60
N ILE A 128 15.89 2.22 -0.80
CA ILE A 128 17.18 2.38 -0.12
C ILE A 128 17.26 3.78 0.47
N GLY A 129 17.93 3.88 1.61
CA GLY A 129 18.10 5.16 2.27
C GLY A 129 19.02 5.06 3.48
N ASN A 130 18.90 6.02 4.37
CA ASN A 130 19.73 6.09 5.58
C ASN A 130 19.46 4.94 6.56
N LEU A 131 18.28 4.34 6.50
CA LEU A 131 17.88 3.24 7.39
C LEU A 131 18.15 1.84 6.80
N GLY A 132 18.69 1.76 5.59
CA GLY A 132 19.06 0.50 4.93
C GLY A 132 18.27 0.25 3.65
N PHE A 133 18.23 -1.01 3.26
CA PHE A 133 17.45 -1.55 2.16
C PHE A 133 16.15 -2.14 2.71
N HIS A 134 15.04 -1.87 2.07
CA HIS A 134 13.76 -2.51 2.37
C HIS A 134 13.16 -3.04 1.09
N ALA A 135 12.50 -4.18 1.17
CA ALA A 135 11.71 -4.69 0.06
C ALA A 135 10.42 -5.34 0.55
N ILE A 136 9.36 -5.17 -0.23
CA ILE A 136 8.13 -5.94 -0.13
C ILE A 136 7.89 -6.64 -1.46
N ILE A 137 7.73 -7.97 -1.42
CA ILE A 137 7.36 -8.78 -2.58
C ILE A 137 5.89 -9.19 -2.42
N PHE A 138 5.08 -8.86 -3.40
CA PHE A 138 3.71 -9.34 -3.53
C PHE A 138 3.77 -10.66 -4.29
N SER A 139 3.40 -11.76 -3.65
CA SER A 139 3.46 -13.11 -4.23
C SER A 139 2.16 -13.89 -4.00
N ASP A 140 1.98 -14.98 -4.72
CA ASP A 140 0.83 -15.89 -4.58
C ASP A 140 0.76 -16.54 -3.19
N GLU A 141 1.91 -16.69 -2.50
CA GLU A 141 1.99 -17.22 -1.13
C GLU A 141 1.77 -16.15 -0.05
N GLY A 142 1.53 -14.91 -0.45
CA GLY A 142 1.40 -13.73 0.40
C GLY A 142 2.58 -12.78 0.28
N ARG A 143 2.59 -11.74 1.12
CA ARG A 143 3.67 -10.74 1.10
C ARG A 143 4.91 -11.26 1.81
N ILE A 144 6.07 -10.95 1.20
CA ILE A 144 7.39 -11.23 1.75
C ILE A 144 8.07 -9.90 2.04
N PHE A 145 8.66 -9.79 3.22
CA PHE A 145 9.45 -8.65 3.63
C PHE A 145 10.93 -8.99 3.70
N ILE A 146 11.76 -8.04 3.27
CA ILE A 146 13.20 -8.04 3.47
C ILE A 146 13.52 -6.74 4.18
N ASP A 147 13.71 -6.80 5.50
CA ASP A 147 13.92 -5.63 6.33
C ASP A 147 15.22 -5.74 7.14
N PRO A 148 15.93 -4.62 7.39
CA PRO A 148 17.14 -4.63 8.18
C PRO A 148 16.83 -5.02 9.63
N VAL A 149 17.72 -5.78 10.23
CA VAL A 149 17.64 -6.21 11.64
C VAL A 149 17.69 -5.00 12.59
N SER A 150 18.34 -3.92 12.17
CA SER A 150 18.53 -2.71 12.94
C SER A 150 18.85 -1.54 12.04
N SER A 151 18.31 -0.34 12.34
CA SER A 151 18.68 0.91 11.68
C SER A 151 20.19 1.23 11.77
N LYS A 152 20.91 0.66 12.75
CA LYS A 152 22.35 0.84 12.95
C LYS A 152 23.20 -0.19 12.21
N ASN A 153 22.60 -1.28 11.71
CA ASN A 153 23.30 -2.33 10.98
C ASN A 153 22.59 -2.65 9.68
N GLN A 154 23.04 -2.05 8.61
CA GLN A 154 22.46 -2.13 7.28
C GLN A 154 22.97 -3.33 6.46
N ASN A 155 23.69 -4.29 7.09
CA ASN A 155 24.20 -5.47 6.41
C ASN A 155 23.44 -6.76 6.77
N ASN A 156 22.62 -6.75 7.83
CA ASN A 156 21.87 -7.91 8.30
C ASN A 156 20.38 -7.68 8.11
N TYR A 157 19.69 -8.70 7.60
CA TYR A 157 18.28 -8.62 7.21
C TYR A 157 17.50 -9.83 7.69
N PHE A 158 16.22 -9.61 7.98
CA PHE A 158 15.21 -10.65 8.11
C PHE A 158 14.44 -10.76 6.79
N VAL A 159 14.18 -12.00 6.39
CA VAL A 159 13.32 -12.34 5.25
C VAL A 159 12.18 -13.21 5.78
N PHE A 160 10.94 -12.72 5.69
CA PHE A 160 9.80 -13.37 6.32
C PHE A 160 8.51 -13.13 5.56
N TYR A 161 7.53 -14.02 5.75
CA TYR A 161 6.16 -13.77 5.27
C TYR A 161 5.40 -12.87 6.25
N ALA A 162 4.52 -12.02 5.76
CA ALA A 162 3.64 -11.19 6.59
C ALA A 162 2.87 -12.01 7.65
N LYS A 163 2.41 -13.21 7.28
CA LYS A 163 1.70 -14.14 8.17
C LYS A 163 2.52 -14.69 9.33
N ASP A 164 3.84 -14.55 9.27
CA ASP A 164 4.74 -14.99 10.33
C ASP A 164 5.00 -13.91 11.41
N MET A 165 4.38 -12.73 11.28
CA MET A 165 4.40 -11.71 12.34
C MET A 165 3.44 -12.12 13.47
N PRO A 166 3.88 -12.02 14.75
CA PRO A 166 3.02 -12.35 15.89
C PRO A 166 1.92 -11.31 16.06
N ILE A 167 0.68 -11.77 16.08
CA ILE A 167 -0.51 -10.92 16.09
C ILE A 167 -0.87 -10.45 17.50
N ASP A 168 -0.65 -11.32 18.50
CA ASP A 168 -0.90 -11.06 19.92
C ASP A 168 -0.05 -9.94 20.54
N GLN A 169 0.98 -9.50 19.82
CA GLN A 169 1.85 -8.39 20.23
C GLN A 169 1.59 -7.10 19.44
N GLN A 170 0.59 -7.10 18.55
CA GLN A 170 0.24 -5.90 17.81
C GLN A 170 -0.61 -4.96 18.67
N PRO A 171 -0.32 -3.67 18.65
CA PRO A 171 -1.13 -2.70 19.38
C PRO A 171 -2.54 -2.63 18.76
N SER A 172 -3.53 -2.38 19.62
CA SER A 172 -4.88 -2.09 19.15
C SER A 172 -4.87 -0.78 18.35
N PHE A 173 -5.51 -0.80 17.21
CA PHE A 173 -5.76 0.39 16.40
C PHE A 173 -7.25 0.70 16.47
N GLU A 174 -7.60 1.95 16.66
CA GLU A 174 -8.98 2.42 16.63
C GLU A 174 -9.10 3.50 15.57
N CYS A 175 -9.91 3.27 14.54
CA CYS A 175 -10.27 4.31 13.61
C CYS A 175 -11.51 5.05 14.13
N MET A 176 -11.41 6.37 14.16
CA MET A 176 -12.46 7.26 14.65
C MET A 176 -13.29 7.88 13.53
N THR A 177 -13.12 7.40 12.29
CA THR A 177 -13.84 7.92 11.13
C THR A 177 -15.28 7.40 11.11
N VAL A 178 -16.23 8.31 11.08
CA VAL A 178 -17.67 8.00 10.98
C VAL A 178 -18.27 8.79 9.84
N ALA A 179 -19.07 8.12 9.01
CA ALA A 179 -19.84 8.76 7.95
C ALA A 179 -21.13 9.38 8.52
N ASP A 180 -21.44 10.60 8.12
CA ASP A 180 -22.74 11.21 8.39
C ASP A 180 -23.74 10.91 7.27
N ASP A 181 -25.03 11.17 7.52
CA ASP A 181 -26.12 10.88 6.59
C ASP A 181 -25.98 11.65 5.27
N GLU A 182 -25.43 12.86 5.28
CA GLU A 182 -25.20 13.68 4.08
C GLU A 182 -24.15 13.03 3.20
N PHE A 183 -23.02 12.63 3.78
CA PHE A 183 -21.98 11.90 3.08
C PHE A 183 -22.48 10.59 2.48
N LEU A 184 -23.23 9.78 3.25
CA LEU A 184 -23.76 8.50 2.77
C LEU A 184 -24.67 8.67 1.55
N LYS A 185 -25.52 9.70 1.56
CA LYS A 185 -26.37 10.03 0.42
C LYS A 185 -25.57 10.48 -0.81
N GLU A 186 -24.57 11.34 -0.60
CA GLU A 186 -23.70 11.77 -1.70
C GLU A 186 -22.90 10.60 -2.27
N ASN A 187 -22.42 9.71 -1.41
CA ASN A 187 -21.67 8.53 -1.82
C ASN A 187 -22.52 7.57 -2.65
N GLN A 188 -23.76 7.34 -2.25
CA GLN A 188 -24.71 6.56 -3.04
C GLN A 188 -24.95 7.16 -4.43
N ASN A 189 -25.15 8.48 -4.53
CA ASN A 189 -25.31 9.14 -5.82
C ASN A 189 -24.07 8.98 -6.72
N ARG A 190 -22.86 9.07 -6.16
CA ARG A 190 -21.61 8.84 -6.88
C ARG A 190 -21.48 7.41 -7.39
N LEU A 191 -21.86 6.42 -6.57
CA LEU A 191 -21.88 5.02 -6.96
C LEU A 191 -22.87 4.76 -8.10
N GLU A 192 -24.09 5.30 -8.03
CA GLU A 192 -25.08 5.17 -9.09
C GLU A 192 -24.57 5.76 -10.42
N GLU A 193 -23.97 6.96 -10.39
CA GLU A 193 -23.36 7.60 -11.57
C GLU A 193 -22.19 6.75 -12.11
N TYR A 194 -21.33 6.23 -11.24
CA TYR A 194 -20.21 5.38 -11.64
C TYR A 194 -20.70 4.10 -12.31
N TYR A 195 -21.67 3.40 -11.71
CA TYR A 195 -22.21 2.15 -12.27
C TYR A 195 -22.88 2.32 -13.63
N GLN A 196 -23.53 3.46 -13.86
CA GLN A 196 -24.14 3.78 -15.17
C GLN A 196 -23.07 3.99 -16.26
N ASN A 197 -21.88 4.42 -15.91
CA ASN A 197 -20.86 4.86 -16.86
C ASN A 197 -19.63 3.95 -16.93
N ARG A 198 -19.49 2.93 -16.07
CA ARG A 198 -18.26 2.15 -15.92
C ARG A 198 -17.96 1.14 -17.04
N GLN A 199 -18.91 0.80 -17.91
CA GLN A 199 -18.67 -0.21 -18.95
C GLN A 199 -17.68 0.30 -20.00
N GLY A 200 -16.56 -0.42 -20.17
CA GLY A 200 -15.53 -0.09 -21.15
C GLY A 200 -14.66 1.13 -20.78
N ILE A 201 -14.64 1.53 -19.50
CA ILE A 201 -13.72 2.58 -19.05
C ILE A 201 -12.29 2.02 -19.09
N GLU A 202 -11.43 2.74 -19.80
CA GLU A 202 -9.98 2.54 -19.72
C GLU A 202 -9.50 2.89 -18.31
N ILE A 203 -8.65 2.03 -17.75
CA ILE A 203 -8.02 2.28 -16.46
C ILE A 203 -7.05 3.45 -16.61
N VAL A 204 -7.27 4.47 -15.81
CA VAL A 204 -6.42 5.66 -15.76
C VAL A 204 -5.58 5.62 -14.49
N TYR A 205 -4.29 5.67 -14.67
CA TYR A 205 -3.35 5.79 -13.56
C TYR A 205 -3.32 7.23 -13.06
N ARG A 206 -3.41 7.39 -11.78
CA ARG A 206 -3.49 8.68 -11.10
C ARG A 206 -2.33 8.87 -10.16
N THR A 207 -1.54 9.91 -10.39
CA THR A 207 -0.49 10.32 -9.46
C THR A 207 -0.97 11.51 -8.65
N TYR A 208 -1.07 11.34 -7.33
CA TYR A 208 -1.41 12.40 -6.39
C TYR A 208 -0.16 12.90 -5.67
N ARG A 209 -0.03 14.24 -5.57
CA ARG A 209 1.06 14.90 -4.82
C ARG A 209 0.74 14.81 -3.33
N MET A 210 1.56 14.06 -2.57
CA MET A 210 1.32 13.77 -1.17
C MET A 210 2.22 14.62 -0.26
N ALA A 211 1.62 15.37 0.66
CA ALA A 211 2.29 16.08 1.73
C ALA A 211 2.25 15.23 3.00
N ILE A 212 3.40 14.80 3.50
CA ILE A 212 3.47 13.99 4.72
C ILE A 212 4.08 14.84 5.83
N ALA A 213 3.36 14.95 6.95
CA ALA A 213 3.88 15.55 8.16
C ALA A 213 4.11 14.49 9.24
N CYS A 214 4.91 14.79 10.26
CA CYS A 214 5.03 13.91 11.41
C CYS A 214 5.26 14.70 12.69
N THR A 215 4.86 14.10 13.83
CA THR A 215 5.19 14.59 15.15
C THR A 215 6.65 14.30 15.49
N ILE A 216 7.17 14.94 16.53
CA ILE A 216 8.53 14.66 17.05
C ILE A 216 8.59 13.21 17.59
N GLU A 217 7.53 12.74 18.23
CA GLU A 217 7.43 11.38 18.75
C GLU A 217 7.52 10.33 17.63
N TYR A 218 6.84 10.57 16.52
CA TYR A 218 6.98 9.71 15.33
C TYR A 218 8.43 9.67 14.81
N ALA A 219 9.09 10.82 14.72
CA ALA A 219 10.46 10.90 14.23
C ALA A 219 11.43 10.04 15.06
N LEU A 220 11.26 10.05 16.38
CA LEU A 220 12.06 9.23 17.30
C LEU A 220 11.69 7.75 17.21
N ALA A 221 10.41 7.42 17.33
CA ALA A 221 9.92 6.05 17.38
C ALA A 221 10.15 5.29 16.07
N SER A 222 9.87 5.92 14.92
CA SER A 222 9.95 5.28 13.60
C SER A 222 11.38 5.00 13.13
N THR A 223 12.36 5.77 13.61
CA THR A 223 13.77 5.59 13.25
C THR A 223 14.56 4.75 14.27
N GLY A 224 14.07 4.65 15.52
CA GLY A 224 14.80 4.03 16.62
C GLY A 224 16.11 4.76 16.99
N LEU A 225 16.27 6.01 16.55
CA LEU A 225 17.44 6.85 16.80
C LEU A 225 17.10 7.89 17.87
N SER A 226 18.04 8.15 18.78
CA SER A 226 17.86 9.16 19.84
C SER A 226 17.93 10.60 19.29
N ASN A 227 18.61 10.80 18.16
CA ASN A 227 18.75 12.10 17.49
C ASN A 227 18.64 11.89 15.97
N PRO A 228 17.45 11.61 15.43
CA PRO A 228 17.29 11.39 14.00
C PRO A 228 17.51 12.70 13.23
N THR A 229 18.02 12.56 12.03
CA THR A 229 18.05 13.66 11.04
C THR A 229 16.79 13.66 10.19
N LYS A 230 16.51 14.74 9.48
CA LYS A 230 15.41 14.77 8.50
C LYS A 230 15.55 13.69 7.41
N ALA A 231 16.77 13.36 7.03
CA ALA A 231 17.06 12.31 6.05
C ALA A 231 16.66 10.92 6.59
N ASP A 232 16.88 10.66 7.89
CA ASP A 232 16.48 9.38 8.51
C ASP A 232 14.96 9.24 8.54
N VAL A 233 14.26 10.29 8.99
CA VAL A 233 12.79 10.29 9.06
C VAL A 233 12.18 10.22 7.65
N LEU A 234 12.71 10.99 6.69
CA LEU A 234 12.24 10.93 5.30
C LEU A 234 12.48 9.56 4.68
N SER A 235 13.61 8.91 4.98
CA SER A 235 13.87 7.54 4.55
C SER A 235 12.78 6.59 5.06
N ARG A 236 12.36 6.71 6.33
CA ARG A 236 11.26 5.91 6.89
C ARG A 236 9.91 6.20 6.21
N MET A 237 9.59 7.49 6.01
CA MET A 237 8.37 7.89 5.28
C MET A 237 8.34 7.33 3.85
N VAL A 238 9.49 7.34 3.16
CA VAL A 238 9.62 6.76 1.81
C VAL A 238 9.36 5.26 1.85
N THR A 239 9.93 4.52 2.81
CA THR A 239 9.63 3.08 2.97
C THR A 239 8.14 2.83 3.12
N THR A 240 7.48 3.56 4.02
CA THR A 240 6.04 3.46 4.28
C THR A 240 5.22 3.72 3.01
N ILE A 241 5.44 4.85 2.33
CA ILE A 241 4.66 5.19 1.14
C ILE A 241 5.00 4.29 -0.06
N ASN A 242 6.22 3.79 -0.17
CA ASN A 242 6.57 2.84 -1.23
C ASN A 242 5.80 1.51 -1.09
N ARG A 243 5.58 1.04 0.15
CA ARG A 243 4.73 -0.12 0.45
C ARG A 243 3.26 0.15 0.14
N VAL A 244 2.75 1.30 0.55
CA VAL A 244 1.38 1.76 0.23
C VAL A 244 1.20 1.87 -1.28
N ASN A 245 2.14 2.45 -2.00
CA ASN A 245 2.11 2.50 -3.47
C ASN A 245 2.02 1.11 -4.09
N GLY A 246 2.72 0.11 -3.53
CA GLY A 246 2.62 -1.26 -4.02
C GLY A 246 1.21 -1.85 -3.94
N LEU A 247 0.43 -1.46 -2.94
CA LEU A 247 -0.97 -1.84 -2.79
C LEU A 247 -1.88 -1.00 -3.70
N TYR A 248 -1.81 0.34 -3.59
CA TYR A 248 -2.71 1.26 -4.29
C TYR A 248 -2.52 1.25 -5.81
N GLU A 249 -1.32 1.06 -6.30
CA GLU A 249 -1.06 0.89 -7.74
C GLU A 249 -1.73 -0.37 -8.29
N ARG A 250 -1.68 -1.46 -7.53
CA ARG A 250 -2.27 -2.74 -7.94
C ARG A 250 -3.80 -2.73 -7.86
N GLU A 251 -4.36 -2.18 -6.77
CA GLU A 251 -5.80 -2.25 -6.50
C GLU A 251 -6.57 -1.12 -7.19
N ASN A 252 -5.99 0.08 -7.27
CA ASN A 252 -6.70 1.31 -7.62
C ASN A 252 -6.05 2.10 -8.77
N ALA A 253 -4.91 1.66 -9.30
CA ALA A 253 -4.10 2.43 -10.25
C ALA A 253 -3.75 3.85 -9.71
N VAL A 254 -3.49 3.96 -8.40
CA VAL A 254 -3.14 5.19 -7.69
C VAL A 254 -1.69 5.15 -7.22
N HIS A 255 -0.98 6.24 -7.44
CA HIS A 255 0.39 6.47 -6.96
C HIS A 255 0.49 7.74 -6.14
N PHE A 256 1.19 7.67 -5.03
CA PHE A 256 1.51 8.83 -4.19
C PHE A 256 2.94 9.28 -4.47
N ASN A 257 3.07 10.54 -4.90
CA ASN A 257 4.38 11.18 -5.11
C ASN A 257 4.62 12.21 -3.99
N ILE A 258 5.71 12.04 -3.25
CA ILE A 258 6.04 12.89 -2.10
C ILE A 258 6.51 14.26 -2.59
N ILE A 259 5.86 15.33 -2.12
CA ILE A 259 6.12 16.70 -2.57
C ILE A 259 7.49 17.25 -2.14
N ALA A 260 8.00 18.22 -2.89
CA ALA A 260 9.33 18.79 -2.74
C ALA A 260 9.64 19.38 -1.35
N LYS A 261 8.63 19.88 -0.64
CA LYS A 261 8.79 20.54 0.66
C LYS A 261 8.43 19.66 1.86
N THR A 262 8.24 18.36 1.69
CA THR A 262 7.89 17.43 2.77
C THR A 262 8.87 17.50 3.94
N ASP A 263 10.15 17.73 3.69
CA ASP A 263 11.16 17.88 4.74
C ASP A 263 10.95 19.10 5.67
N THR A 264 10.12 20.05 5.28
CA THR A 264 9.71 21.17 6.15
C THR A 264 8.59 20.77 7.12
N LEU A 265 7.92 19.63 6.88
CA LEU A 265 6.88 19.05 7.71
C LEU A 265 7.41 17.99 8.69
N ILE A 266 8.72 17.73 8.68
CA ILE A 266 9.41 16.84 9.62
C ILE A 266 9.90 17.65 10.80
N PHE A 267 9.33 17.36 11.97
CA PHE A 267 9.70 17.97 13.25
C PHE A 267 10.62 17.04 14.02
N LEU A 268 11.71 17.56 14.57
CA LEU A 268 12.75 16.74 15.24
C LEU A 268 13.00 17.13 16.70
N SER A 269 12.70 18.38 17.05
CA SER A 269 12.95 18.92 18.38
C SER A 269 12.17 20.20 18.61
N GLY A 270 12.07 20.62 19.88
CA GLY A 270 11.32 21.80 20.29
C GLY A 270 9.85 21.49 20.46
N THR A 271 8.97 22.29 19.88
CA THR A 271 7.52 22.10 19.88
C THR A 271 7.04 21.97 18.45
N ASP A 272 6.32 20.92 18.14
CA ASP A 272 5.61 20.79 16.87
C ASP A 272 4.16 21.28 17.01
N PRO A 273 3.44 21.45 15.90
CA PRO A 273 2.07 21.99 15.94
C PRO A 273 1.00 20.93 16.21
N TYR A 274 1.36 19.73 16.72
CA TYR A 274 0.47 18.59 16.81
C TYR A 274 0.18 18.17 18.25
N THR A 275 -1.08 17.85 18.51
CA THR A 275 -1.51 17.18 19.74
C THR A 275 -1.41 15.66 19.54
N ASN A 276 -0.20 15.10 19.65
CA ASN A 276 0.15 13.71 19.31
C ASN A 276 -0.85 12.65 19.80
N GLU A 277 -1.43 12.83 20.98
CA GLU A 277 -2.36 11.88 21.61
C GLU A 277 -3.83 12.06 21.17
N SER A 278 -4.13 13.00 20.26
CA SER A 278 -5.48 13.29 19.80
C SER A 278 -5.58 13.40 18.29
N GLY A 279 -5.86 12.27 17.61
CA GLY A 279 -6.06 12.25 16.15
C GLY A 279 -7.13 13.23 15.69
N ALA A 280 -8.25 13.34 16.41
CA ALA A 280 -9.33 14.27 16.07
C ALA A 280 -8.88 15.74 16.09
N THR A 281 -8.06 16.15 17.05
CA THR A 281 -7.47 17.50 17.09
C THR A 281 -6.46 17.67 15.94
N MET A 282 -5.66 16.65 15.70
CA MET A 282 -4.62 16.68 14.65
C MET A 282 -5.19 16.84 13.24
N LEU A 283 -6.43 16.45 12.93
CA LEU A 283 -7.02 16.70 11.61
C LEU A 283 -6.99 18.19 11.24
N GLY A 284 -7.43 19.05 12.14
CA GLY A 284 -7.40 20.50 11.96
C GLY A 284 -5.99 21.08 11.98
N GLU A 285 -5.16 20.61 12.90
CA GLU A 285 -3.75 21.01 13.04
C GLU A 285 -2.96 20.66 11.78
N ASN A 286 -3.17 19.47 11.21
CA ASN A 286 -2.48 19.02 9.98
C ASN A 286 -2.90 19.86 8.78
N GLN A 287 -4.21 20.10 8.62
CA GLN A 287 -4.71 20.96 7.54
C GLN A 287 -4.13 22.38 7.62
N ALA A 288 -4.10 22.97 8.81
CA ALA A 288 -3.55 24.30 9.04
C ALA A 288 -2.03 24.33 8.79
N THR A 289 -1.30 23.35 9.31
CA THR A 289 0.17 23.25 9.21
C THR A 289 0.63 23.10 7.76
N ILE A 290 0.02 22.14 7.03
CA ILE A 290 0.39 21.91 5.63
C ILE A 290 0.04 23.14 4.78
N ASN A 291 -1.13 23.75 4.98
CA ASN A 291 -1.48 24.97 4.27
C ASN A 291 -0.50 26.14 4.54
N ALA A 292 -0.09 26.32 5.79
CA ALA A 292 0.85 27.38 6.15
C ALA A 292 2.26 27.18 5.56
N ARG A 293 2.76 25.93 5.55
CA ARG A 293 4.15 25.63 5.14
C ARG A 293 4.29 25.32 3.65
N ILE A 294 3.30 24.68 3.08
CA ILE A 294 3.30 24.18 1.69
C ILE A 294 2.48 25.09 0.78
N GLY A 295 1.32 25.52 1.25
CA GLY A 295 0.32 26.24 0.46
C GLY A 295 -0.66 25.28 -0.24
N ASN A 296 -1.93 25.62 -0.22
CA ASN A 296 -3.02 24.74 -0.67
C ASN A 296 -2.92 24.23 -2.13
N LEU A 297 -2.25 24.98 -3.02
CA LEU A 297 -2.12 24.59 -4.45
C LEU A 297 -0.99 23.57 -4.73
N ASN A 298 -0.15 23.28 -3.74
CA ASN A 298 1.10 22.54 -3.94
C ASN A 298 1.02 21.07 -3.49
N TYR A 299 -0.17 20.57 -3.13
CA TYR A 299 -0.42 19.18 -2.77
C TYR A 299 -1.86 18.79 -3.09
N ASP A 300 -2.13 17.50 -3.17
CA ASP A 300 -3.41 16.91 -3.54
C ASP A 300 -4.05 16.14 -2.38
N ILE A 301 -3.19 15.54 -1.54
CA ILE A 301 -3.53 14.84 -0.31
C ILE A 301 -2.47 15.14 0.75
N GLY A 302 -2.90 15.31 2.00
CA GLY A 302 -2.00 15.49 3.14
C GLY A 302 -2.32 14.49 4.25
N HIS A 303 -1.27 14.00 4.93
CA HIS A 303 -1.41 13.03 6.01
C HIS A 303 -0.38 13.30 7.10
N ALA A 304 -0.75 13.12 8.38
CA ALA A 304 0.15 13.23 9.51
C ALA A 304 0.46 11.86 10.12
N PHE A 305 1.72 11.61 10.42
CA PHE A 305 2.19 10.43 11.14
C PHE A 305 2.48 10.78 12.60
N SER A 306 1.95 9.96 13.52
CA SER A 306 2.07 10.17 14.96
C SER A 306 2.40 8.87 15.70
N THR A 307 2.57 8.95 17.01
CA THR A 307 2.61 7.80 17.91
C THR A 307 1.36 7.68 18.77
N GLY A 308 0.40 8.56 18.59
CA GLY A 308 -0.89 8.51 19.26
C GLY A 308 -1.69 7.26 18.89
N PRO A 309 -2.70 6.91 19.64
CA PRO A 309 -3.50 5.73 19.37
C PRO A 309 -4.43 5.92 18.18
N GLY A 310 -4.42 4.97 17.26
CA GLY A 310 -5.39 4.87 16.17
C GLY A 310 -5.18 5.81 14.99
N GLY A 311 -6.24 5.93 14.20
CA GLY A 311 -6.29 6.80 13.02
C GLY A 311 -7.62 7.51 12.89
N ILE A 312 -7.63 8.51 12.04
CA ILE A 312 -8.83 9.23 11.64
C ILE A 312 -8.58 9.96 10.31
N ALA A 313 -9.55 9.94 9.43
CA ALA A 313 -9.49 10.73 8.22
C ALA A 313 -10.85 11.33 7.84
N SER A 314 -10.82 12.46 7.17
CA SER A 314 -12.03 13.02 6.54
C SER A 314 -12.37 12.24 5.29
N LEU A 315 -13.57 11.70 5.24
CA LEU A 315 -14.09 10.95 4.08
C LEU A 315 -14.11 11.83 2.82
N ALA A 316 -13.71 11.25 1.67
CA ALA A 316 -13.73 11.92 0.37
C ALA A 316 -13.01 13.28 0.38
N SER A 317 -11.87 13.37 1.01
CA SER A 317 -11.16 14.64 1.23
C SER A 317 -10.09 14.95 0.18
N VAL A 318 -9.60 13.98 -0.56
CA VAL A 318 -8.57 14.16 -1.59
C VAL A 318 -9.00 15.23 -2.60
N CYS A 319 -8.10 16.12 -2.97
CA CYS A 319 -8.32 17.29 -3.82
C CYS A 319 -9.27 18.38 -3.25
N VAL A 320 -9.91 18.17 -2.10
CA VAL A 320 -10.86 19.12 -1.51
C VAL A 320 -10.15 20.21 -0.73
N THR A 321 -10.23 21.44 -1.21
CA THR A 321 -9.64 22.60 -0.52
C THR A 321 -10.17 22.73 0.91
N GLY A 322 -9.26 22.84 1.87
CA GLY A 322 -9.57 22.96 3.30
C GLY A 322 -9.79 21.63 4.03
N ARG A 323 -9.82 20.50 3.33
CA ARG A 323 -10.01 19.16 3.93
C ARG A 323 -8.99 18.12 3.48
N LYS A 324 -8.26 18.35 2.39
CA LYS A 324 -7.39 17.35 1.77
C LYS A 324 -6.14 16.96 2.57
N ALA A 325 -5.86 17.66 3.68
CA ALA A 325 -4.84 17.29 4.64
C ALA A 325 -5.41 16.76 5.97
N GLN A 326 -6.70 16.44 6.00
CA GLN A 326 -7.35 15.87 7.17
C GLN A 326 -7.25 14.34 7.14
N GLY A 327 -6.05 13.84 7.43
CA GLY A 327 -5.74 12.43 7.64
C GLY A 327 -4.61 12.29 8.65
N VAL A 328 -4.75 11.35 9.57
CA VAL A 328 -3.81 11.05 10.66
C VAL A 328 -3.74 9.55 10.86
N THR A 329 -2.53 9.02 10.97
CA THR A 329 -2.29 7.64 11.40
C THR A 329 -1.26 7.64 12.51
N GLY A 330 -1.60 7.01 13.63
CA GLY A 330 -0.76 6.92 14.81
C GLY A 330 -0.62 5.49 15.33
N LEU A 331 0.58 5.17 15.82
CA LEU A 331 0.89 3.91 16.47
C LEU A 331 2.10 4.09 17.38
N PRO A 332 2.12 3.55 18.61
CA PRO A 332 3.28 3.69 19.50
C PRO A 332 4.58 3.19 18.90
N SER A 333 4.53 2.21 18.01
CA SER A 333 5.66 1.74 17.20
C SER A 333 5.30 1.82 15.71
N PRO A 334 5.45 3.01 15.08
CA PRO A 334 4.90 3.29 13.74
C PRO A 334 5.81 2.76 12.63
N ILE A 335 6.04 1.45 12.64
CA ILE A 335 6.89 0.74 11.68
C ILE A 335 6.30 -0.61 11.31
N GLY A 336 6.68 -1.10 10.14
CA GLY A 336 6.30 -2.43 9.65
C GLY A 336 4.91 -2.48 9.02
N ASP A 337 4.54 -3.69 8.68
CA ASP A 337 3.38 -4.01 7.85
C ASP A 337 2.06 -3.45 8.43
N VAL A 338 1.90 -3.53 9.74
CA VAL A 338 0.70 -3.06 10.44
C VAL A 338 0.50 -1.55 10.29
N PHE A 339 1.56 -0.76 10.52
CA PHE A 339 1.49 0.68 10.32
C PHE A 339 1.35 1.03 8.84
N ASP A 340 2.21 0.43 8.01
CA ASP A 340 2.34 0.81 6.59
C ASP A 340 1.10 0.38 5.77
N LEU A 341 0.62 -0.85 5.93
CA LEU A 341 -0.41 -1.43 5.07
C LEU A 341 -1.77 -1.61 5.75
N ASP A 342 -1.82 -1.90 7.06
CA ASP A 342 -3.14 -2.06 7.68
C ASP A 342 -3.74 -0.70 8.02
N PHE A 343 -2.99 0.15 8.73
CA PHE A 343 -3.57 1.39 9.28
C PHE A 343 -3.49 2.58 8.34
N LEU A 344 -2.30 2.85 7.75
CA LEU A 344 -2.18 3.97 6.83
C LEU A 344 -3.02 3.77 5.58
N SER A 345 -3.03 2.54 5.01
CA SER A 345 -3.87 2.28 3.83
C SER A 345 -5.35 2.39 4.14
N HIS A 346 -5.78 2.01 5.36
CA HIS A 346 -7.14 2.18 5.83
C HIS A 346 -7.54 3.67 5.88
N GLU A 347 -6.73 4.50 6.55
CA GLU A 347 -7.03 5.93 6.68
C GLU A 347 -6.98 6.67 5.33
N LEU A 348 -6.05 6.29 4.46
CA LEU A 348 -6.04 6.78 3.08
C LEU A 348 -7.29 6.33 2.31
N GLY A 349 -7.78 5.11 2.56
CA GLY A 349 -9.05 4.62 2.00
C GLY A 349 -10.20 5.56 2.31
N HIS A 350 -10.31 6.02 3.55
CA HIS A 350 -11.30 7.04 3.94
C HIS A 350 -11.11 8.36 3.19
N GLN A 351 -9.89 8.84 3.05
CA GLN A 351 -9.62 10.05 2.26
C GLN A 351 -10.06 9.89 0.80
N PHE A 352 -10.05 8.66 0.28
CA PHE A 352 -10.58 8.29 -1.04
C PHE A 352 -12.05 7.85 -1.02
N SER A 353 -12.82 8.11 0.04
CA SER A 353 -14.27 7.84 0.15
C SER A 353 -14.68 6.44 0.59
N ALA A 354 -13.76 5.50 0.83
CA ALA A 354 -14.12 4.18 1.31
C ALA A 354 -14.66 4.22 2.74
N ASN A 355 -15.76 3.50 2.98
CA ASN A 355 -16.34 3.29 4.30
C ASN A 355 -15.87 1.96 4.92
N HIS A 356 -16.19 1.75 6.21
CA HIS A 356 -15.98 0.47 6.86
C HIS A 356 -16.85 -0.63 6.25
N THR A 357 -16.28 -1.82 6.09
CA THR A 357 -16.94 -2.95 5.42
C THR A 357 -17.42 -4.05 6.38
N PHE A 358 -17.04 -4.00 7.65
CA PHE A 358 -17.36 -5.00 8.67
C PHE A 358 -18.82 -4.91 9.19
N ASN A 359 -19.37 -6.05 9.58
CA ASN A 359 -20.77 -6.16 10.07
C ASN A 359 -20.92 -6.26 11.60
N SER A 360 -19.84 -6.48 12.34
CA SER A 360 -19.87 -6.59 13.81
C SER A 360 -20.18 -5.26 14.51
N VAL A 361 -20.77 -5.37 15.70
CA VAL A 361 -21.00 -4.27 16.66
C VAL A 361 -20.36 -4.53 18.03
N THR A 362 -19.42 -5.47 18.12
CA THR A 362 -18.74 -5.83 19.37
C THR A 362 -17.30 -5.30 19.42
N GLY A 363 -16.76 -5.12 20.62
CA GLY A 363 -15.40 -4.62 20.81
C GLY A 363 -15.19 -3.25 20.18
N GLY A 364 -14.06 -3.04 19.47
CA GLY A 364 -13.75 -1.81 18.73
C GLY A 364 -14.66 -1.54 17.53
N CYS A 365 -15.48 -2.52 17.11
CA CYS A 365 -16.47 -2.36 16.06
C CYS A 365 -17.72 -1.62 16.53
N ALA A 366 -17.94 -1.54 17.87
CA ALA A 366 -19.09 -0.83 18.43
C ALA A 366 -19.05 0.66 18.06
N GLY A 367 -20.12 1.15 17.42
CA GLY A 367 -20.25 2.54 16.99
C GLY A 367 -19.53 2.91 15.70
N ASN A 368 -18.75 2.00 15.09
CA ASN A 368 -17.97 2.24 13.86
C ASN A 368 -18.50 1.48 12.64
N ARG A 369 -19.51 0.62 12.81
CA ARG A 369 -20.16 -0.10 11.71
C ARG A 369 -20.92 0.87 10.79
N ASN A 370 -20.73 0.74 9.48
CA ASN A 370 -21.53 1.43 8.49
C ASN A 370 -22.54 0.47 7.85
N GLY A 371 -23.83 0.62 8.13
CA GLY A 371 -24.86 -0.28 7.63
C GLY A 371 -25.04 -0.31 6.12
N SER A 372 -24.56 0.70 5.38
CA SER A 372 -24.63 0.77 3.92
C SER A 372 -23.51 0.01 3.21
N THR A 373 -22.46 -0.38 3.94
CA THR A 373 -21.26 -1.04 3.40
C THR A 373 -20.80 -2.24 4.23
N ALA A 374 -21.61 -2.67 5.21
CA ALA A 374 -21.31 -3.76 6.13
C ALA A 374 -21.49 -5.13 5.46
N TYR A 375 -20.67 -5.39 4.45
CA TYR A 375 -20.73 -6.65 3.68
C TYR A 375 -19.95 -7.79 4.34
N GLU A 376 -18.80 -7.47 4.98
CA GLU A 376 -17.92 -8.50 5.52
C GLU A 376 -18.45 -9.05 6.84
N PRO A 377 -18.57 -10.39 7.01
CA PRO A 377 -19.00 -10.99 8.26
C PRO A 377 -18.08 -10.60 9.44
N GLY A 378 -18.65 -10.43 10.62
CA GLY A 378 -17.91 -10.12 11.83
C GLY A 378 -17.05 -8.87 11.69
N GLY A 379 -15.76 -9.00 12.01
CA GLY A 379 -14.78 -7.92 11.89
C GLY A 379 -14.25 -7.71 10.46
N GLY A 380 -14.64 -8.53 9.49
CA GLY A 380 -14.07 -8.52 8.16
C GLY A 380 -12.63 -9.05 8.10
N THR A 381 -12.07 -9.09 6.90
CA THR A 381 -10.68 -9.50 6.66
C THR A 381 -9.91 -8.49 5.83
N THR A 382 -10.60 -7.57 5.14
CA THR A 382 -9.99 -6.62 4.21
C THR A 382 -9.51 -5.34 4.90
N ILE A 383 -8.89 -4.44 4.14
CA ILE A 383 -8.28 -3.21 4.68
C ILE A 383 -9.30 -2.31 5.39
N MET A 384 -10.53 -2.18 4.85
CA MET A 384 -11.57 -1.36 5.48
C MET A 384 -12.35 -2.13 6.54
N GLY A 385 -11.99 -3.39 6.81
CA GLY A 385 -12.47 -4.18 7.94
C GLY A 385 -11.72 -3.86 9.24
N TYR A 386 -12.21 -4.41 10.34
CA TYR A 386 -11.60 -4.33 11.69
C TYR A 386 -11.15 -5.72 12.15
N THR A 387 -10.32 -6.35 11.37
CA THR A 387 -9.96 -7.78 11.44
C THR A 387 -9.61 -8.27 12.84
N THR A 388 -8.90 -7.46 13.65
CA THR A 388 -8.40 -7.86 14.96
C THR A 388 -9.08 -7.11 16.11
N GLN A 389 -10.18 -6.37 15.89
CA GLN A 389 -10.71 -5.39 16.82
C GLN A 389 -12.12 -5.68 17.33
N CYS A 390 -12.86 -6.56 16.65
CA CYS A 390 -14.26 -6.83 16.93
C CYS A 390 -14.48 -7.86 18.07
N GLY A 391 -13.51 -8.09 18.94
CA GLY A 391 -13.66 -8.96 20.09
C GLY A 391 -14.05 -10.39 19.71
N ALA A 392 -15.23 -10.85 20.18
CA ALA A 392 -15.71 -12.22 19.90
C ALA A 392 -16.09 -12.47 18.43
N ASP A 393 -16.29 -11.42 17.66
CA ASP A 393 -16.67 -11.48 16.25
C ASP A 393 -15.48 -11.41 15.29
N GLN A 394 -14.28 -11.50 15.82
CA GLN A 394 -13.06 -11.61 15.03
C GLN A 394 -13.04 -12.95 14.28
N ILE A 395 -12.86 -12.93 12.95
CA ILE A 395 -12.88 -14.13 12.11
C ILE A 395 -11.51 -14.62 11.69
N THR A 396 -10.53 -13.74 11.68
CA THR A 396 -9.13 -14.09 11.40
C THR A 396 -8.19 -13.22 12.22
N ASN A 397 -6.97 -13.71 12.38
CA ASN A 397 -5.89 -12.96 13.00
C ASN A 397 -4.94 -12.34 11.96
N VAL A 398 -5.10 -12.67 10.69
CA VAL A 398 -4.26 -12.20 9.59
C VAL A 398 -5.15 -11.50 8.57
N PRO A 399 -5.08 -10.18 8.47
CA PRO A 399 -5.89 -9.46 7.48
C PRO A 399 -5.43 -9.79 6.06
N ASP A 400 -6.41 -9.91 5.18
CA ASP A 400 -6.22 -9.87 3.74
C ASP A 400 -5.97 -8.42 3.33
N ARG A 401 -4.72 -8.09 3.01
CA ARG A 401 -4.38 -6.72 2.67
C ARG A 401 -4.70 -6.42 1.20
N LEU A 402 -5.98 -6.39 0.94
CA LEU A 402 -6.65 -5.95 -0.27
C LEU A 402 -7.88 -5.13 0.15
N PHE A 403 -8.40 -4.33 -0.74
CA PHE A 403 -9.68 -3.66 -0.52
C PHE A 403 -10.82 -4.58 -0.93
N HIS A 404 -11.88 -4.61 -0.14
CA HIS A 404 -13.14 -5.24 -0.52
C HIS A 404 -13.72 -4.58 -1.78
N ALA A 405 -14.42 -5.32 -2.63
CA ALA A 405 -14.97 -4.82 -3.88
C ALA A 405 -15.85 -3.57 -3.66
N SER A 406 -16.64 -3.53 -2.58
CA SER A 406 -17.44 -2.34 -2.25
C SER A 406 -16.59 -1.11 -1.95
N ALA A 407 -15.47 -1.26 -1.23
CA ALA A 407 -14.56 -0.16 -0.96
C ALA A 407 -13.89 0.33 -2.25
N LEU A 408 -13.49 -0.60 -3.15
CA LEU A 408 -12.97 -0.25 -4.47
C LEU A 408 -13.99 0.53 -5.30
N ASP A 409 -15.25 0.11 -5.31
CA ASP A 409 -16.33 0.80 -6.02
C ASP A 409 -16.53 2.24 -5.48
N GLU A 410 -16.53 2.43 -4.15
CA GLU A 410 -16.60 3.76 -3.53
C GLU A 410 -15.41 4.65 -3.92
N MET A 411 -14.20 4.10 -3.89
CA MET A 411 -12.97 4.83 -4.26
C MET A 411 -12.96 5.18 -5.75
N PHE A 412 -13.34 4.25 -6.62
CA PHE A 412 -13.45 4.51 -8.06
C PHE A 412 -14.55 5.54 -8.36
N ALA A 413 -15.73 5.41 -7.76
CA ALA A 413 -16.79 6.40 -7.90
C ALA A 413 -16.28 7.80 -7.55
N PHE A 414 -15.58 7.95 -6.42
CA PHE A 414 -15.00 9.23 -6.01
C PHE A 414 -13.92 9.74 -6.99
N MET A 415 -13.07 8.86 -7.51
CA MET A 415 -12.01 9.22 -8.46
C MET A 415 -12.48 9.47 -9.88
N TYR A 416 -13.67 9.00 -10.27
CA TYR A 416 -14.20 9.21 -11.63
C TYR A 416 -15.28 10.28 -11.70
N THR A 417 -16.13 10.40 -10.68
CA THR A 417 -17.32 11.29 -10.74
C THR A 417 -17.25 12.49 -9.80
N SER A 418 -16.21 12.60 -8.94
CA SER A 418 -16.15 13.63 -7.90
C SER A 418 -14.80 14.36 -7.82
N SER A 419 -14.58 15.06 -6.70
CA SER A 419 -13.38 15.87 -6.47
C SER A 419 -12.07 15.09 -6.60
N GLY A 420 -12.03 13.79 -6.26
CA GLY A 420 -10.87 12.93 -6.47
C GLY A 420 -10.32 12.91 -7.90
N ASN A 421 -11.14 13.28 -8.89
CA ASN A 421 -10.75 13.37 -10.29
C ASN A 421 -10.08 14.69 -10.68
N SER A 422 -10.12 15.70 -9.82
CA SER A 422 -9.84 17.10 -10.22
C SER A 422 -8.36 17.49 -10.15
N CYS A 423 -7.54 16.81 -9.34
CA CYS A 423 -6.19 17.27 -9.06
C CYS A 423 -5.03 16.32 -9.47
N PRO A 424 -5.22 14.99 -9.71
CA PRO A 424 -4.10 14.13 -10.03
C PRO A 424 -3.56 14.36 -11.43
N ILE A 425 -2.30 14.01 -11.62
CA ILE A 425 -1.75 13.75 -12.96
C ILE A 425 -2.34 12.42 -13.43
N LYS A 426 -2.93 12.43 -14.62
CA LYS A 426 -3.61 11.27 -15.21
C LYS A 426 -2.87 10.78 -16.44
N VAL A 427 -2.62 9.48 -16.50
CA VAL A 427 -2.00 8.80 -17.65
C VAL A 427 -2.89 7.64 -18.06
N PRO A 428 -3.41 7.60 -19.30
CA PRO A 428 -4.09 6.44 -19.84
C PRO A 428 -3.17 5.21 -19.80
N THR A 429 -3.68 4.07 -19.35
CA THR A 429 -2.85 2.85 -19.23
C THR A 429 -2.89 2.00 -20.49
N GLY A 430 -3.92 2.14 -21.30
CA GLY A 430 -4.26 1.20 -22.37
C GLY A 430 -4.80 -0.13 -21.83
N ASN A 431 -5.00 -0.23 -20.53
CA ASN A 431 -5.55 -1.41 -19.84
C ASN A 431 -7.04 -1.22 -19.57
N PHE A 432 -7.84 -2.24 -19.82
CA PHE A 432 -9.28 -2.24 -19.62
C PHE A 432 -9.67 -3.18 -18.49
N GLN A 433 -10.77 -2.90 -17.83
CA GLN A 433 -11.28 -3.76 -16.77
C GLN A 433 -11.63 -5.15 -17.31
N PRO A 434 -11.32 -6.23 -16.58
CA PRO A 434 -11.77 -7.57 -16.90
C PRO A 434 -13.30 -7.64 -17.01
N ILE A 435 -13.80 -8.45 -17.92
CA ILE A 435 -15.23 -8.73 -18.06
C ILE A 435 -15.55 -9.99 -17.25
N VAL A 436 -16.32 -9.81 -16.20
CA VAL A 436 -16.61 -10.84 -15.19
C VAL A 436 -18.05 -11.33 -15.32
N ASN A 437 -18.24 -12.63 -15.17
CA ASN A 437 -19.56 -13.28 -15.08
C ASN A 437 -19.56 -14.20 -13.86
N ALA A 438 -20.30 -13.81 -12.82
CA ALA A 438 -20.44 -14.56 -11.57
C ALA A 438 -21.35 -15.80 -11.69
N GLY A 439 -22.00 -16.00 -12.84
CA GLY A 439 -22.95 -17.09 -13.06
C GLY A 439 -24.41 -16.65 -12.84
N LEU A 440 -25.26 -17.63 -12.61
CA LEU A 440 -26.70 -17.41 -12.40
C LEU A 440 -27.01 -17.28 -10.90
N ASP A 441 -28.11 -16.59 -10.60
CA ASP A 441 -28.69 -16.57 -9.25
C ASP A 441 -29.24 -17.94 -8.90
N TYR A 442 -29.04 -18.39 -7.65
CA TYR A 442 -29.55 -19.66 -7.14
C TYR A 442 -30.51 -19.41 -5.99
N LYS A 443 -31.59 -20.21 -5.96
CA LYS A 443 -32.48 -20.36 -4.79
C LYS A 443 -32.31 -21.77 -4.24
N ILE A 444 -31.71 -21.85 -3.06
CA ILE A 444 -31.39 -23.13 -2.42
C ILE A 444 -32.09 -23.25 -1.05
N PRO A 445 -32.47 -24.46 -0.61
CA PRO A 445 -32.96 -24.68 0.75
C PRO A 445 -31.86 -24.37 1.78
N LEU A 446 -32.28 -23.97 2.99
CA LEU A 446 -31.37 -23.80 4.11
C LEU A 446 -30.50 -25.05 4.34
N ASN A 447 -29.22 -24.85 4.69
CA ASN A 447 -28.23 -25.90 4.91
C ASN A 447 -27.94 -26.81 3.68
N THR A 448 -28.16 -26.30 2.48
CA THR A 448 -27.80 -27.01 1.26
C THR A 448 -26.39 -26.62 0.83
N PRO A 449 -25.45 -27.58 0.71
CA PRO A 449 -24.15 -27.31 0.11
C PRO A 449 -24.30 -26.81 -1.34
N PHE A 450 -23.56 -25.80 -1.73
CA PHE A 450 -23.59 -25.25 -3.08
C PHE A 450 -22.17 -24.91 -3.57
N GLN A 451 -22.04 -24.75 -4.87
CA GLN A 451 -20.82 -24.32 -5.53
C GLN A 451 -21.16 -23.16 -6.46
N LEU A 452 -20.44 -22.06 -6.31
CA LEU A 452 -20.47 -20.94 -7.24
C LEU A 452 -19.43 -21.17 -8.34
N THR A 453 -19.79 -20.84 -9.58
CA THR A 453 -18.90 -20.95 -10.73
C THR A 453 -18.95 -19.63 -11.49
N GLY A 454 -17.85 -18.90 -11.46
CA GLY A 454 -17.67 -17.68 -12.23
C GLY A 454 -16.71 -17.88 -13.40
N SER A 455 -16.74 -16.94 -14.32
CA SER A 455 -15.79 -16.83 -15.42
C SER A 455 -15.44 -15.37 -15.65
N ALA A 456 -14.24 -15.12 -16.15
CA ALA A 456 -13.83 -13.79 -16.58
C ALA A 456 -12.86 -13.90 -17.76
N TYR A 457 -12.77 -12.84 -18.55
CA TYR A 457 -11.68 -12.66 -19.50
C TYR A 457 -11.20 -11.21 -19.45
N ASP A 458 -9.92 -11.03 -19.72
CA ASP A 458 -9.31 -9.73 -19.81
C ASP A 458 -9.21 -9.30 -21.29
N PRO A 459 -9.70 -8.08 -21.67
CA PRO A 459 -9.63 -7.60 -23.05
C PRO A 459 -8.23 -7.44 -23.59
N ASP A 460 -7.23 -7.21 -22.73
CA ASP A 460 -5.83 -6.99 -23.06
C ASP A 460 -5.01 -8.29 -23.02
N GLY A 461 -5.64 -9.38 -22.54
CA GLY A 461 -5.04 -10.70 -22.41
C GLY A 461 -4.19 -10.89 -21.16
N ASP A 462 -4.38 -10.08 -20.15
CA ASP A 462 -3.68 -10.18 -18.88
C ASP A 462 -4.15 -11.39 -18.06
N SER A 463 -3.26 -11.93 -17.23
CA SER A 463 -3.57 -13.03 -16.32
C SER A 463 -4.48 -12.56 -15.21
N LEU A 464 -5.56 -13.31 -14.95
CA LEU A 464 -6.55 -12.98 -13.93
C LEU A 464 -6.35 -13.82 -12.66
N LEU A 465 -6.52 -13.16 -11.51
CA LEU A 465 -6.74 -13.79 -10.22
C LEU A 465 -8.22 -13.64 -9.85
N PHE A 466 -8.80 -14.66 -9.21
CA PHE A 466 -10.20 -14.66 -8.83
C PHE A 466 -10.33 -14.61 -7.31
N ASN A 467 -11.19 -13.71 -6.84
CA ASN A 467 -11.61 -13.63 -5.45
C ASN A 467 -13.16 -13.63 -5.39
N TRP A 468 -13.72 -14.29 -4.37
CA TRP A 468 -15.15 -14.27 -4.09
C TRP A 468 -15.39 -13.49 -2.80
N GLU A 469 -16.23 -12.48 -2.89
CA GLU A 469 -16.58 -11.61 -1.78
C GLU A 469 -18.10 -11.57 -1.63
N GLU A 470 -18.57 -11.49 -0.38
CA GLU A 470 -19.99 -11.29 -0.09
C GLU A 470 -20.37 -9.84 -0.44
N MET A 471 -21.51 -9.67 -1.12
CA MET A 471 -22.07 -8.36 -1.48
C MET A 471 -23.53 -8.20 -1.04
N ASP A 472 -23.97 -8.97 -0.05
CA ASP A 472 -25.31 -8.91 0.52
C ASP A 472 -25.30 -8.12 1.83
N LEU A 473 -26.10 -7.05 1.91
CA LEU A 473 -26.27 -6.29 3.13
C LEU A 473 -27.29 -6.96 4.04
N GLY A 474 -26.88 -7.12 5.31
CA GLY A 474 -27.75 -7.67 6.36
C GLY A 474 -27.85 -6.74 7.59
N PRO A 475 -28.72 -7.07 8.55
CA PRO A 475 -28.67 -6.42 9.86
C PRO A 475 -27.36 -6.73 10.55
N GLU A 476 -27.03 -5.94 11.57
CA GLU A 476 -25.86 -6.17 12.42
C GLU A 476 -25.86 -7.60 13.00
N GLY A 477 -24.69 -8.23 13.01
CA GLY A 477 -24.57 -9.59 13.54
C GLY A 477 -23.14 -10.11 13.56
N GLY A 478 -22.89 -11.05 14.47
CA GLY A 478 -21.61 -11.76 14.53
C GLY A 478 -21.55 -12.92 13.52
N PRO A 479 -20.34 -13.38 13.14
CA PRO A 479 -20.15 -14.42 12.14
C PRO A 479 -20.72 -15.78 12.57
N ASN A 480 -20.85 -16.03 13.87
CA ASN A 480 -21.39 -17.28 14.42
C ASN A 480 -22.92 -17.24 14.62
N ASN A 481 -23.54 -16.10 14.43
CA ASN A 481 -24.98 -15.92 14.51
C ASN A 481 -25.43 -14.95 13.41
N PRO A 482 -25.28 -15.34 12.15
CA PRO A 482 -25.60 -14.47 11.02
C PRO A 482 -27.12 -14.22 11.03
N VAL A 483 -27.50 -12.98 10.95
CA VAL A 483 -28.88 -12.50 10.84
C VAL A 483 -29.03 -11.83 9.50
N GLY A 484 -29.77 -12.40 8.60
CA GLY A 484 -30.00 -11.86 7.27
C GLY A 484 -30.83 -12.80 6.40
N ASN A 485 -31.31 -12.29 5.29
CA ASN A 485 -32.00 -13.04 4.26
C ASN A 485 -31.07 -13.24 3.05
N ALA A 486 -29.88 -13.77 3.30
CA ALA A 486 -29.01 -14.19 2.21
C ALA A 486 -29.61 -15.38 1.47
#